data_cd20d10ce872f349dc69d8ba3fc202e6
#
_entry.id   cd20d10ce872f349dc69d8ba3fc202e6
#
_cell.length_a   1.000
_cell.length_b   1.000
_cell.length_c   1.000
_cell.angle_alpha   90.00
_cell.angle_beta   90.00
_cell.angle_gamma   90.00
#
_symmetry.space_group_name_H-M   'P 1'
#
loop_
_entity.id
_entity.type
_entity.pdbx_description
1 polymer ?
#
loop_
_entity_poly.entity_id
_entity_poly.type
_entity_poly.pdbx_seq_one_letter_code
_entity_poly.pdbx_strand_id
1 'polypeptide(L)'
;MRRFFSCLVALLFSAPLFAASNSFQSDYLGKHPHPWTNLNFDDKAEDFNFAILADRNGGARTGVFERGVEAVNELRPAFTICVGDLMPGYSEDAAEVHKMRTEMNGILSKMQVPFFYVAGNHDRTTATMAPIYAQDIGPTYYHFIYKNALFLILSTEENLTDVASRSDLSDEEVAYAAKVLQENPSVRWTFVFMHKPLWDQATPLPNWSKVQDLLKDRKHTVFAGHEHHYGYYQRNGNDYIKLSTTGGGSGLTGPHWGNFDEVVWVAVRSDEPHITNINLDGILKKDVRTEKQELIAAAFNQKNGGLFIDPLWSQNAQFSKGTTTLRVVNTTSETLVIHATFEDKLELKVEPAKVDLTIAPNQTAKQELTVTADKEEAADELPMIKCSYDVMAKSGDKELPIARRNKALAVAKIYSCPPAVKPVTVDGRLDEWSELPYTAKYIMQGQTFYKGPEDANATFDTAYDDKFVYVAIKMTDDSPIAEPTSFTHESVALQLDARPESERAFGFAPDDPRGKSLFFLEMWLGAKGEINKLNASMVPEGTQYKAVRDGSTLTAEIAIPVSYLNAQQKKDWQTFRLDVGMQDMDKGQNARKMIWWQPRWNKDDISPSGSGTFKKEEK
;
A
#
# COMPACT_ATOMS: atom_id res chain seq x y z
N MET A 1 -61.75 21.73 78.31
CA MET A 1 -61.31 22.67 77.27
C MET A 1 -59.79 22.69 77.25
N ARG A 2 -59.17 21.89 76.39
CA ARG A 2 -57.75 21.98 76.04
C ARG A 2 -57.61 21.71 74.57
N ARG A 3 -57.19 22.71 73.79
CA ARG A 3 -56.92 22.64 72.34
C ARG A 3 -55.53 22.01 72.14
N PHE A 4 -55.44 20.93 71.38
CA PHE A 4 -54.21 20.38 70.89
C PHE A 4 -53.93 21.03 69.52
N PHE A 5 -52.81 21.74 69.42
CA PHE A 5 -52.22 22.13 68.14
C PHE A 5 -51.29 21.01 67.64
N SER A 6 -51.62 20.42 66.54
CA SER A 6 -50.73 19.52 65.84
C SER A 6 -49.88 20.30 64.86
N CYS A 7 -48.58 20.40 65.11
CA CYS A 7 -47.59 20.89 64.14
C CYS A 7 -47.28 19.79 63.18
N LEU A 8 -47.65 19.96 61.93
CA LEU A 8 -47.21 19.09 60.82
C LEU A 8 -45.82 19.58 60.33
N VAL A 9 -44.75 18.82 60.63
CA VAL A 9 -43.41 19.09 60.10
C VAL A 9 -43.34 18.37 58.75
N ALA A 10 -43.35 19.14 57.66
CA ALA A 10 -43.10 18.68 56.32
C ALA A 10 -41.58 18.48 56.14
N LEU A 11 -41.10 17.23 56.16
CA LEU A 11 -39.75 16.87 55.75
C LEU A 11 -39.68 16.94 54.22
N LEU A 12 -39.08 18.00 53.69
CA LEU A 12 -38.66 18.10 52.31
C LEU A 12 -37.42 17.19 52.10
N PHE A 13 -37.63 16.00 51.58
CA PHE A 13 -36.58 15.20 51.00
C PHE A 13 -36.13 15.87 49.69
N SER A 14 -35.04 16.63 49.74
CA SER A 14 -34.30 17.00 48.53
C SER A 14 -33.60 15.75 48.01
N ALA A 15 -34.23 15.06 47.07
CA ALA A 15 -33.52 14.08 46.26
C ALA A 15 -32.38 14.81 45.54
N PRO A 16 -31.14 14.32 45.60
CA PRO A 16 -30.10 14.90 44.76
C PRO A 16 -30.54 14.68 43.32
N LEU A 17 -30.69 15.74 42.55
CA LEU A 17 -30.70 15.68 41.09
C LEU A 17 -29.31 15.19 40.71
N PHE A 18 -29.15 13.88 40.49
CA PHE A 18 -28.08 13.39 39.68
C PHE A 18 -28.30 13.97 38.28
N ALA A 19 -27.61 15.07 38.00
CA ALA A 19 -27.40 15.48 36.62
C ALA A 19 -26.83 14.27 35.90
N ALA A 20 -27.57 13.72 34.95
CA ALA A 20 -27.05 12.72 34.05
C ALA A 20 -25.78 13.30 33.47
N SER A 21 -24.61 12.83 33.91
CA SER A 21 -23.32 13.19 33.32
C SER A 21 -23.42 12.81 31.84
N ASN A 22 -23.38 13.82 30.95
CA ASN A 22 -23.31 13.55 29.52
C ASN A 22 -22.12 12.63 29.31
N SER A 23 -22.39 11.37 29.05
CA SER A 23 -21.35 10.33 28.84
C SER A 23 -20.48 10.63 27.62
N PHE A 24 -20.93 11.54 26.76
CA PHE A 24 -20.25 11.99 25.56
C PHE A 24 -20.08 13.52 25.55
N GLN A 25 -18.86 14.00 25.24
CA GLN A 25 -18.52 15.42 25.12
C GLN A 25 -17.67 15.62 23.86
N SER A 26 -17.94 16.65 23.09
CA SER A 26 -17.17 17.08 21.93
C SER A 26 -17.47 18.53 21.58
N ASP A 27 -16.47 19.25 21.04
CA ASP A 27 -16.62 20.60 20.51
C ASP A 27 -17.56 20.67 19.29
N TYR A 28 -17.85 19.53 18.67
CA TYR A 28 -18.73 19.40 17.50
C TYR A 28 -20.14 18.95 17.84
N LEU A 29 -20.46 18.80 19.13
CA LEU A 29 -21.82 18.43 19.54
C LEU A 29 -22.83 19.50 19.08
N GLY A 30 -23.85 19.07 18.34
CA GLY A 30 -24.89 19.97 17.77
C GLY A 30 -24.42 20.78 16.55
N LYS A 31 -23.21 20.60 16.07
CA LYS A 31 -22.71 21.22 14.83
C LYS A 31 -22.86 20.27 13.62
N HIS A 32 -22.90 20.85 12.42
CA HIS A 32 -22.87 20.14 11.15
C HIS A 32 -21.91 20.86 10.19
N PRO A 33 -21.08 20.13 9.45
CA PRO A 33 -20.87 18.68 9.53
C PRO A 33 -20.18 18.26 10.82
N HIS A 34 -20.28 16.98 11.17
CA HIS A 34 -19.59 16.38 12.32
C HIS A 34 -19.04 15.00 11.95
N PRO A 35 -17.88 14.57 12.51
CA PRO A 35 -17.13 13.40 12.06
C PRO A 35 -17.67 12.07 12.64
N TRP A 36 -18.98 11.91 12.69
CA TRP A 36 -19.66 10.68 13.10
C TRP A 36 -21.03 10.52 12.42
N THR A 37 -21.56 9.30 12.41
CA THR A 37 -22.87 9.04 11.79
C THR A 37 -24.04 9.42 12.72
N ASN A 38 -23.99 9.03 14.00
CA ASN A 38 -24.98 9.31 15.03
C ASN A 38 -24.35 9.18 16.43
N LEU A 39 -25.12 9.40 17.50
CA LEU A 39 -24.68 9.26 18.89
C LEU A 39 -25.63 8.34 19.70
N ASN A 40 -26.25 7.38 19.07
CA ASN A 40 -27.14 6.40 19.71
C ASN A 40 -26.31 5.27 20.34
N PHE A 41 -25.67 5.56 21.46
CA PHE A 41 -24.89 4.59 22.22
C PHE A 41 -25.79 3.58 22.93
N ASP A 42 -25.54 2.28 22.72
CA ASP A 42 -26.27 1.17 23.36
C ASP A 42 -25.51 0.60 24.56
N ASP A 43 -24.94 1.46 25.39
CA ASP A 43 -24.16 1.05 26.56
C ASP A 43 -24.44 1.97 27.75
N LYS A 44 -24.89 1.40 28.86
CA LYS A 44 -25.27 2.09 30.10
C LYS A 44 -24.24 1.94 31.23
N ALA A 45 -23.30 1.01 31.11
CA ALA A 45 -22.27 0.77 32.12
C ALA A 45 -21.13 1.79 32.03
N GLU A 46 -20.38 2.00 33.11
CA GLU A 46 -19.15 2.82 33.11
C GLU A 46 -18.03 2.16 32.26
N ASP A 47 -17.94 0.83 32.33
CA ASP A 47 -17.12 0.05 31.41
C ASP A 47 -17.81 -0.04 30.06
N PHE A 48 -17.04 0.05 28.99
CA PHE A 48 -17.57 -0.01 27.63
C PHE A 48 -16.60 -0.73 26.69
N ASN A 49 -17.11 -1.08 25.53
CA ASN A 49 -16.31 -1.62 24.45
C ASN A 49 -16.48 -0.74 23.21
N PHE A 50 -15.44 -0.60 22.42
CA PHE A 50 -15.54 -0.05 21.08
C PHE A 50 -14.82 -0.94 20.07
N ALA A 51 -15.21 -0.84 18.80
CA ALA A 51 -14.58 -1.54 17.71
C ALA A 51 -13.78 -0.60 16.83
N ILE A 52 -12.75 -1.13 16.16
CA ILE A 52 -12.02 -0.39 15.15
C ILE A 52 -12.10 -1.17 13.83
N LEU A 53 -12.45 -0.48 12.76
CA LEU A 53 -12.36 -0.98 11.39
C LEU A 53 -11.13 -0.36 10.73
N ALA A 54 -10.31 -1.19 10.13
CA ALA A 54 -9.13 -0.76 9.41
C ALA A 54 -9.46 -0.42 7.94
N ASP A 55 -8.43 -0.23 7.15
CA ASP A 55 -8.48 0.21 5.76
C ASP A 55 -9.40 -0.67 4.90
N ARG A 56 -10.36 -0.07 4.23
CA ARG A 56 -11.21 -0.72 3.22
C ARG A 56 -10.57 -0.67 1.84
N ASN A 57 -9.83 0.40 1.53
CA ASN A 57 -9.28 0.69 0.21
C ASN A 57 -7.75 0.57 0.16
N GLY A 58 -7.15 1.03 -0.95
CA GLY A 58 -5.80 0.65 -1.31
C GLY A 58 -5.74 -0.77 -1.91
N GLY A 59 -6.69 -1.09 -2.82
CA GLY A 59 -6.87 -2.43 -3.39
C GLY A 59 -8.05 -3.18 -2.76
N ALA A 60 -9.21 -2.51 -2.68
CA ALA A 60 -10.43 -3.02 -2.04
C ALA A 60 -10.83 -4.41 -2.52
N ARG A 61 -11.16 -5.29 -1.57
CA ARG A 61 -11.69 -6.64 -1.82
C ARG A 61 -13.18 -6.66 -1.49
N THR A 62 -13.99 -6.85 -2.54
CA THR A 62 -15.45 -6.77 -2.47
C THR A 62 -16.04 -7.66 -1.38
N GLY A 63 -16.94 -7.11 -0.57
CA GLY A 63 -17.70 -7.82 0.46
C GLY A 63 -16.95 -8.03 1.78
N VAL A 64 -15.65 -7.73 1.87
CA VAL A 64 -14.86 -7.95 3.09
C VAL A 64 -15.17 -6.90 4.15
N PHE A 65 -15.21 -5.62 3.77
CA PHE A 65 -15.58 -4.55 4.72
C PHE A 65 -17.03 -4.70 5.21
N GLU A 66 -17.94 -5.12 4.34
CA GLU A 66 -19.32 -5.44 4.69
C GLU A 66 -19.40 -6.54 5.74
N ARG A 67 -18.58 -7.60 5.65
CA ARG A 67 -18.46 -8.62 6.70
C ARG A 67 -17.92 -8.05 8.01
N GLY A 68 -16.99 -7.09 7.93
CA GLY A 68 -16.52 -6.35 9.11
C GLY A 68 -17.67 -5.58 9.80
N VAL A 69 -18.52 -4.91 9.01
CA VAL A 69 -19.73 -4.22 9.50
C VAL A 69 -20.72 -5.20 10.14
N GLU A 70 -20.94 -6.36 9.52
CA GLU A 70 -21.78 -7.43 10.08
C GLU A 70 -21.22 -7.95 11.42
N ALA A 71 -19.90 -8.21 11.49
CA ALA A 71 -19.24 -8.65 12.72
C ALA A 71 -19.39 -7.61 13.85
N VAL A 72 -19.24 -6.31 13.53
CA VAL A 72 -19.46 -5.23 14.50
C VAL A 72 -20.90 -5.20 14.99
N ASN A 73 -21.87 -5.38 14.09
CA ASN A 73 -23.29 -5.41 14.44
C ASN A 73 -23.64 -6.57 15.39
N GLU A 74 -23.00 -7.74 15.20
CA GLU A 74 -23.16 -8.90 16.11
C GLU A 74 -22.47 -8.66 17.48
N LEU A 75 -21.31 -8.00 17.47
CA LEU A 75 -20.55 -7.71 18.69
C LEU A 75 -21.15 -6.60 19.54
N ARG A 76 -21.91 -5.67 18.94
CA ARG A 76 -22.60 -4.54 19.57
C ARG A 76 -21.71 -3.71 20.50
N PRO A 77 -20.62 -3.10 20.00
CA PRO A 77 -19.85 -2.14 20.79
C PRO A 77 -20.67 -0.87 21.09
N ALA A 78 -20.20 -0.05 22.01
CA ALA A 78 -20.80 1.27 22.23
C ALA A 78 -20.72 2.15 20.97
N PHE A 79 -19.62 2.04 20.22
CA PHE A 79 -19.39 2.69 18.92
C PHE A 79 -18.26 2.01 18.16
N THR A 80 -18.10 2.41 16.91
CA THR A 80 -17.00 2.01 16.04
C THR A 80 -16.23 3.25 15.58
N ILE A 81 -14.93 3.14 15.42
CA ILE A 81 -14.06 4.14 14.81
C ILE A 81 -13.25 3.50 13.69
N CYS A 82 -12.92 4.23 12.62
CA CYS A 82 -11.98 3.73 11.61
C CYS A 82 -10.58 4.31 11.80
N VAL A 83 -9.64 3.87 10.95
CA VAL A 83 -8.30 4.46 10.81
C VAL A 83 -8.05 5.05 9.42
N GLY A 84 -9.12 5.31 8.65
CA GLY A 84 -9.06 5.95 7.34
C GLY A 84 -9.18 4.97 6.16
N ASP A 85 -9.00 5.52 4.97
CA ASP A 85 -9.03 4.82 3.69
C ASP A 85 -10.33 4.06 3.40
N LEU A 86 -11.44 4.77 3.51
CA LEU A 86 -12.77 4.22 3.29
C LEU A 86 -13.21 4.23 1.82
N MET A 87 -12.70 5.17 1.01
CA MET A 87 -13.08 5.37 -0.40
C MET A 87 -11.92 5.02 -1.35
N PRO A 88 -12.16 4.74 -2.64
CA PRO A 88 -11.11 4.53 -3.63
C PRO A 88 -10.14 5.71 -3.77
N GLY A 89 -10.65 6.94 -3.70
CA GLY A 89 -9.86 8.16 -3.70
C GLY A 89 -9.26 8.55 -5.05
N TYR A 90 -8.29 9.47 -4.99
CA TYR A 90 -7.44 9.91 -6.11
C TYR A 90 -8.20 10.49 -7.32
N SER A 91 -9.41 11.02 -7.14
CA SER A 91 -10.19 11.64 -8.21
C SER A 91 -10.20 13.17 -8.11
N GLU A 92 -10.06 13.82 -9.26
CA GLU A 92 -10.27 15.27 -9.43
C GLU A 92 -11.69 15.59 -9.91
N ASP A 93 -12.52 14.58 -10.19
CA ASP A 93 -13.93 14.74 -10.57
C ASP A 93 -14.84 14.71 -9.34
N ALA A 94 -15.48 15.83 -9.05
CA ALA A 94 -16.39 15.96 -7.91
C ALA A 94 -17.59 15.00 -8.00
N ALA A 95 -18.11 14.71 -9.21
CA ALA A 95 -19.23 13.79 -9.39
C ALA A 95 -18.82 12.35 -9.04
N GLU A 96 -17.61 11.94 -9.43
CA GLU A 96 -17.04 10.65 -9.04
C GLU A 96 -16.82 10.57 -7.54
N VAL A 97 -16.25 11.61 -6.90
CA VAL A 97 -16.08 11.67 -5.45
C VAL A 97 -17.41 11.50 -4.72
N HIS A 98 -18.45 12.19 -5.16
CA HIS A 98 -19.80 12.03 -4.58
C HIS A 98 -20.37 10.62 -4.81
N LYS A 99 -20.09 9.97 -5.93
CA LYS A 99 -20.46 8.58 -6.19
C LYS A 99 -19.79 7.62 -5.21
N MET A 100 -18.47 7.73 -5.06
CA MET A 100 -17.70 6.95 -4.07
C MET A 100 -18.24 7.14 -2.65
N ARG A 101 -18.56 8.40 -2.30
CA ARG A 101 -19.15 8.75 -1.01
C ARG A 101 -20.52 8.11 -0.80
N THR A 102 -21.36 8.12 -1.83
CA THR A 102 -22.69 7.51 -1.80
C THR A 102 -22.60 6.01 -1.58
N GLU A 103 -21.68 5.33 -2.27
CA GLU A 103 -21.43 3.90 -2.08
C GLU A 103 -21.02 3.62 -0.63
N MET A 104 -20.03 4.36 -0.11
CA MET A 104 -19.55 4.19 1.26
C MET A 104 -20.65 4.44 2.29
N ASN A 105 -21.45 5.49 2.11
CA ASN A 105 -22.59 5.78 2.97
C ASN A 105 -23.63 4.65 2.93
N GLY A 106 -23.82 4.01 1.77
CA GLY A 106 -24.70 2.85 1.62
C GLY A 106 -24.23 1.65 2.47
N ILE A 107 -22.92 1.43 2.59
CA ILE A 107 -22.36 0.39 3.45
C ILE A 107 -22.51 0.79 4.93
N LEU A 108 -22.08 2.00 5.30
CA LEU A 108 -22.14 2.49 6.69
C LEU A 108 -23.56 2.67 7.22
N SER A 109 -24.56 2.87 6.36
CA SER A 109 -25.98 2.92 6.77
C SER A 109 -26.49 1.60 7.38
N LYS A 110 -25.78 0.50 7.15
CA LYS A 110 -26.08 -0.82 7.75
C LYS A 110 -25.49 -0.95 9.16
N MET A 111 -24.62 -0.02 9.59
CA MET A 111 -24.05 -0.02 10.94
C MET A 111 -25.13 0.28 11.97
N GLN A 112 -25.25 -0.56 13.00
CA GLN A 112 -26.25 -0.42 14.07
C GLN A 112 -25.74 0.40 15.26
N VAL A 113 -24.46 0.76 15.28
CA VAL A 113 -23.81 1.55 16.32
C VAL A 113 -23.22 2.83 15.72
N PRO A 114 -22.94 3.86 16.52
CA PRO A 114 -22.26 5.08 16.05
C PRO A 114 -20.93 4.74 15.37
N PHE A 115 -20.62 5.45 14.28
CA PHE A 115 -19.37 5.31 13.54
C PHE A 115 -18.65 6.66 13.49
N PHE A 116 -17.37 6.69 13.87
CA PHE A 116 -16.50 7.85 13.89
C PHE A 116 -15.46 7.77 12.78
N TYR A 117 -15.27 8.88 12.07
CA TYR A 117 -14.39 8.96 10.91
C TYR A 117 -12.98 9.41 11.27
N VAL A 118 -11.98 8.78 10.67
CA VAL A 118 -10.60 9.25 10.58
C VAL A 118 -10.28 9.42 9.09
N ALA A 119 -9.61 10.50 8.71
CA ALA A 119 -9.25 10.75 7.32
C ALA A 119 -7.99 9.95 6.94
N GLY A 120 -8.07 9.18 5.84
CA GLY A 120 -6.93 8.55 5.19
C GLY A 120 -6.55 9.23 3.88
N ASN A 121 -5.44 8.80 3.28
CA ASN A 121 -5.00 9.40 2.03
C ASN A 121 -5.95 9.11 0.85
N HIS A 122 -6.69 8.02 0.87
CA HIS A 122 -7.75 7.76 -0.11
C HIS A 122 -8.99 8.64 0.11
N ASP A 123 -9.22 9.14 1.31
CA ASP A 123 -10.44 9.92 1.61
C ASP A 123 -10.34 11.39 1.21
N ARG A 124 -9.12 11.97 1.13
CA ARG A 124 -8.92 13.39 0.81
C ARG A 124 -7.64 13.68 0.02
N THR A 125 -7.32 12.84 -0.94
CA THR A 125 -6.05 12.89 -1.71
C THR A 125 -5.83 14.19 -2.46
N THR A 126 -6.88 14.77 -3.05
CA THR A 126 -6.78 15.82 -4.06
C THR A 126 -7.39 17.14 -3.57
N ALA A 127 -7.08 18.23 -4.30
CA ALA A 127 -7.67 19.54 -4.05
C ALA A 127 -9.20 19.56 -4.24
N THR A 128 -9.76 18.63 -5.02
CA THR A 128 -11.20 18.43 -5.17
C THR A 128 -11.79 17.65 -4.00
N MET A 129 -11.12 16.59 -3.56
CA MET A 129 -11.64 15.73 -2.49
C MET A 129 -11.61 16.39 -1.11
N ALA A 130 -10.58 17.15 -0.78
CA ALA A 130 -10.42 17.75 0.55
C ALA A 130 -11.57 18.66 0.97
N PRO A 131 -12.07 19.61 0.15
CA PRO A 131 -13.25 20.41 0.51
C PRO A 131 -14.54 19.59 0.57
N ILE A 132 -14.70 18.56 -0.26
CA ILE A 132 -15.87 17.66 -0.19
C ILE A 132 -15.83 16.87 1.12
N TYR A 133 -14.68 16.35 1.54
CA TYR A 133 -14.53 15.70 2.85
C TYR A 133 -14.95 16.66 3.99
N ALA A 134 -14.43 17.88 3.98
CA ALA A 134 -14.76 18.89 5.00
C ALA A 134 -16.24 19.26 5.01
N GLN A 135 -16.90 19.28 3.85
CA GLN A 135 -18.33 19.58 3.73
C GLN A 135 -19.22 18.42 4.21
N ASP A 136 -18.84 17.17 3.90
CA ASP A 136 -19.71 16.00 4.11
C ASP A 136 -19.47 15.34 5.48
N ILE A 137 -18.22 15.34 5.97
CA ILE A 137 -17.81 14.68 7.20
C ILE A 137 -17.43 15.69 8.27
N GLY A 138 -16.72 16.75 7.92
CA GLY A 138 -16.28 17.79 8.86
C GLY A 138 -14.77 17.79 9.09
N PRO A 139 -14.33 18.05 10.34
CA PRO A 139 -12.92 18.18 10.64
C PRO A 139 -12.17 16.85 10.46
N THR A 140 -10.91 16.96 10.06
CA THR A 140 -10.00 15.83 9.90
C THR A 140 -9.28 15.48 11.20
N TYR A 141 -9.08 16.48 12.07
CA TYR A 141 -8.61 16.28 13.43
C TYR A 141 -9.61 16.86 14.43
N TYR A 142 -9.90 16.11 15.47
CA TYR A 142 -10.89 16.43 16.48
C TYR A 142 -10.70 15.56 17.72
N HIS A 143 -11.46 15.84 18.79
CA HIS A 143 -11.51 14.96 19.94
C HIS A 143 -12.94 14.79 20.45
N PHE A 144 -13.12 13.74 21.21
CA PHE A 144 -14.29 13.58 22.06
C PHE A 144 -13.90 12.82 23.34
N ILE A 145 -14.73 13.00 24.35
CA ILE A 145 -14.63 12.25 25.61
C ILE A 145 -15.86 11.36 25.70
N TYR A 146 -15.62 10.09 25.97
CA TYR A 146 -16.68 9.13 26.24
C TYR A 146 -16.36 8.38 27.53
N LYS A 147 -17.26 8.49 28.53
CA LYS A 147 -17.13 7.85 29.85
C LYS A 147 -15.71 8.01 30.44
N ASN A 148 -15.25 9.24 30.52
CA ASN A 148 -13.95 9.64 31.05
C ASN A 148 -12.72 9.02 30.33
N ALA A 149 -12.87 8.59 29.08
CA ALA A 149 -11.77 8.27 28.18
C ALA A 149 -11.72 9.31 27.06
N LEU A 150 -10.53 9.83 26.78
CA LEU A 150 -10.29 10.80 25.71
C LEU A 150 -9.96 10.06 24.41
N PHE A 151 -10.63 10.43 23.34
CA PHE A 151 -10.36 10.01 21.97
C PHE A 151 -9.84 11.22 21.20
N LEU A 152 -8.57 11.19 20.83
CA LEU A 152 -7.89 12.24 20.09
C LEU A 152 -7.62 11.73 18.68
N ILE A 153 -8.24 12.35 17.70
CA ILE A 153 -8.08 12.03 16.28
C ILE A 153 -7.16 13.09 15.66
N LEU A 154 -6.12 12.64 14.99
CA LEU A 154 -5.14 13.45 14.27
C LEU A 154 -5.16 13.11 12.78
N SER A 155 -4.81 14.06 11.93
CA SER A 155 -4.78 13.90 10.49
C SER A 155 -3.34 13.85 9.97
N THR A 156 -3.01 12.81 9.24
CA THR A 156 -1.74 12.70 8.52
C THR A 156 -1.81 13.20 7.07
N GLU A 157 -2.94 13.82 6.68
CA GLU A 157 -3.26 14.16 5.30
C GLU A 157 -3.57 15.66 5.10
N GLU A 158 -3.14 16.54 6.01
CA GLU A 158 -3.43 17.97 5.90
C GLU A 158 -2.69 18.66 4.76
N ASN A 159 -1.46 18.27 4.48
CA ASN A 159 -0.68 18.84 3.38
C ASN A 159 -1.00 18.17 2.04
N LEU A 160 -1.77 18.87 1.19
CA LEU A 160 -2.11 18.40 -0.16
C LEU A 160 -1.10 18.82 -1.24
N THR A 161 -0.16 19.71 -0.93
CA THR A 161 0.76 20.30 -1.92
C THR A 161 2.14 19.67 -1.91
N ASP A 162 2.56 19.13 -0.79
CA ASP A 162 3.86 18.48 -0.62
C ASP A 162 3.69 17.02 -0.19
N VAL A 163 3.89 16.12 -1.13
CA VAL A 163 3.77 14.67 -0.90
C VAL A 163 4.79 14.17 0.12
N ALA A 164 5.97 14.80 0.19
CA ALA A 164 7.03 14.39 1.11
C ALA A 164 6.71 14.72 2.58
N SER A 165 5.99 15.84 2.82
CA SER A 165 5.60 16.26 4.18
C SER A 165 4.19 15.82 4.59
N ARG A 166 3.46 15.11 3.74
CA ARG A 166 2.09 14.63 4.02
C ARG A 166 1.98 13.74 5.25
N SER A 167 3.06 13.12 5.66
CA SER A 167 3.03 12.17 6.76
C SER A 167 3.16 12.82 8.14
N ASP A 168 3.80 13.99 8.27
CA ASP A 168 3.92 14.66 9.57
C ASP A 168 2.68 15.52 9.86
N LEU A 169 2.46 15.82 11.13
CA LEU A 169 1.36 16.69 11.59
C LEU A 169 1.66 18.16 11.25
N SER A 170 0.62 18.97 11.07
CA SER A 170 0.76 20.42 10.99
C SER A 170 1.09 21.04 12.37
N ASP A 171 1.67 22.24 12.38
CA ASP A 171 1.92 22.97 13.63
C ASP A 171 0.60 23.29 14.37
N GLU A 172 -0.48 23.53 13.64
CA GLU A 172 -1.82 23.75 14.15
C GLU A 172 -2.36 22.51 14.88
N GLU A 173 -2.12 21.31 14.34
CA GLU A 173 -2.51 20.06 14.99
C GLU A 173 -1.70 19.78 16.25
N VAL A 174 -0.40 20.09 16.24
CA VAL A 174 0.44 19.99 17.45
C VAL A 174 -0.09 20.92 18.54
N ALA A 175 -0.43 22.16 18.19
CA ALA A 175 -1.01 23.13 19.13
C ALA A 175 -2.39 22.67 19.64
N TYR A 176 -3.21 22.11 18.75
CA TYR A 176 -4.52 21.53 19.09
C TYR A 176 -4.36 20.35 20.07
N ALA A 177 -3.50 19.37 19.74
CA ALA A 177 -3.24 18.23 20.61
C ALA A 177 -2.74 18.68 22.00
N ALA A 178 -1.79 19.63 22.05
CA ALA A 178 -1.29 20.20 23.30
C ALA A 178 -2.41 20.79 24.16
N LYS A 179 -3.29 21.60 23.55
CA LYS A 179 -4.44 22.19 24.23
C LYS A 179 -5.39 21.11 24.77
N VAL A 180 -5.80 20.16 23.93
CA VAL A 180 -6.72 19.08 24.31
C VAL A 180 -6.17 18.24 25.46
N LEU A 181 -4.89 17.87 25.40
CA LEU A 181 -4.24 17.08 26.44
C LEU A 181 -4.11 17.87 27.75
N GLN A 182 -3.84 19.18 27.69
CA GLN A 182 -3.76 20.06 28.85
C GLN A 182 -5.12 20.26 29.52
N GLU A 183 -6.18 20.40 28.74
CA GLU A 183 -7.56 20.59 29.22
C GLU A 183 -8.15 19.30 29.82
N ASN A 184 -7.58 18.13 29.49
CA ASN A 184 -8.08 16.83 29.92
C ASN A 184 -7.03 16.00 30.68
N PRO A 185 -6.47 16.50 31.82
CA PRO A 185 -5.36 15.84 32.53
C PRO A 185 -5.78 14.58 33.30
N SER A 186 -7.09 14.46 33.65
CA SER A 186 -7.59 13.43 34.57
C SER A 186 -8.42 12.34 33.92
N VAL A 187 -8.44 12.24 32.60
CA VAL A 187 -9.11 11.14 31.92
C VAL A 187 -8.40 9.80 32.27
N ARG A 188 -9.19 8.73 32.41
CA ARG A 188 -8.65 7.41 32.76
C ARG A 188 -7.74 6.81 31.70
N TRP A 189 -7.96 7.16 30.41
CA TRP A 189 -7.18 6.71 29.26
C TRP A 189 -7.25 7.70 28.11
N THR A 190 -6.20 7.78 27.29
CA THR A 190 -6.19 8.56 26.05
C THR A 190 -5.97 7.60 24.87
N PHE A 191 -6.92 7.54 23.95
CA PHE A 191 -6.80 6.85 22.70
C PHE A 191 -6.47 7.86 21.60
N VAL A 192 -5.40 7.61 20.84
CA VAL A 192 -5.00 8.44 19.71
C VAL A 192 -5.21 7.66 18.42
N PHE A 193 -5.86 8.27 17.45
CA PHE A 193 -6.12 7.69 16.14
C PHE A 193 -5.55 8.57 15.05
N MET A 194 -4.91 7.96 14.09
CA MET A 194 -4.42 8.59 12.87
C MET A 194 -4.41 7.57 11.73
N HIS A 195 -4.21 8.01 10.50
CA HIS A 195 -4.15 7.08 9.39
C HIS A 195 -2.76 6.46 9.22
N LYS A 196 -1.71 7.27 9.05
CA LYS A 196 -0.34 6.77 8.87
C LYS A 196 0.36 6.55 10.22
N PRO A 197 1.12 5.46 10.38
CA PRO A 197 1.83 5.16 11.63
C PRO A 197 3.10 6.03 11.77
N LEU A 198 2.95 7.24 12.32
CA LEU A 198 4.05 8.23 12.40
C LEU A 198 5.22 7.79 13.28
N TRP A 199 5.01 6.82 14.18
CA TRP A 199 6.07 6.25 15.05
C TRP A 199 6.93 5.19 14.37
N ASP A 200 6.52 4.71 13.17
CA ASP A 200 7.15 3.61 12.42
C ASP A 200 7.99 4.15 11.24
N GLN A 201 8.46 5.40 11.36
CA GLN A 201 9.29 6.04 10.34
C GLN A 201 10.77 5.86 10.65
N ALA A 202 11.59 5.61 9.61
CA ALA A 202 13.05 5.46 9.74
C ALA A 202 13.72 6.73 10.32
N THR A 203 13.15 7.91 10.03
CA THR A 203 13.57 9.19 10.60
C THR A 203 12.43 9.74 11.46
N PRO A 204 12.68 10.11 12.73
CA PRO A 204 11.67 10.72 13.58
C PRO A 204 11.08 11.99 12.94
N LEU A 205 9.76 12.08 12.96
CA LEU A 205 9.03 13.23 12.42
C LEU A 205 8.95 14.33 13.49
N PRO A 206 9.34 15.58 13.18
CA PRO A 206 9.48 16.63 14.18
C PRO A 206 8.19 16.94 14.96
N ASN A 207 7.05 17.05 14.28
CA ASN A 207 5.78 17.42 14.89
C ASN A 207 5.15 16.23 15.63
N TRP A 208 5.23 15.03 15.07
CA TRP A 208 4.84 13.83 15.80
C TRP A 208 5.65 13.66 17.09
N SER A 209 6.96 13.90 17.07
CA SER A 209 7.81 13.81 18.26
C SER A 209 7.35 14.75 19.37
N LYS A 210 6.89 15.97 19.04
CA LYS A 210 6.30 16.91 20.02
C LYS A 210 5.04 16.32 20.68
N VAL A 211 4.18 15.68 19.88
CA VAL A 211 2.96 15.04 20.40
C VAL A 211 3.31 13.82 21.27
N GLN A 212 4.28 13.02 20.87
CA GLN A 212 4.78 11.90 21.70
C GLN A 212 5.30 12.39 23.07
N ASP A 213 6.01 13.51 23.09
CA ASP A 213 6.49 14.12 24.34
C ASP A 213 5.34 14.57 25.25
N LEU A 214 4.25 15.08 24.68
CA LEU A 214 3.04 15.42 25.45
C LEU A 214 2.31 14.19 26.02
N LEU A 215 2.45 13.05 25.36
CA LEU A 215 1.80 11.79 25.74
C LEU A 215 2.60 10.94 26.72
N LYS A 216 3.92 11.14 26.85
CA LYS A 216 4.84 10.23 27.54
C LYS A 216 4.47 9.87 28.98
N ASP A 217 3.89 10.83 29.72
CA ASP A 217 3.52 10.66 31.13
C ASP A 217 2.03 10.33 31.33
N ARG A 218 1.32 10.00 30.23
CA ARG A 218 -0.11 9.67 30.23
C ARG A 218 -0.32 8.20 29.87
N LYS A 219 -1.33 7.57 30.47
CA LYS A 219 -1.83 6.28 29.98
C LYS A 219 -2.48 6.49 28.62
N HIS A 220 -1.94 5.88 27.57
CA HIS A 220 -2.47 6.04 26.22
C HIS A 220 -2.28 4.81 25.35
N THR A 221 -3.01 4.75 24.26
CA THR A 221 -2.85 3.78 23.17
C THR A 221 -2.99 4.52 21.86
N VAL A 222 -2.13 4.22 20.89
CA VAL A 222 -2.15 4.82 19.55
C VAL A 222 -2.50 3.78 18.52
N PHE A 223 -3.43 4.10 17.62
CA PHE A 223 -3.83 3.25 16.50
C PHE A 223 -3.61 3.95 15.17
N ALA A 224 -3.13 3.21 14.17
CA ALA A 224 -3.04 3.67 12.79
C ALA A 224 -3.27 2.51 11.80
N GLY A 225 -3.52 2.84 10.52
CA GLY A 225 -3.69 1.92 9.40
C GLY A 225 -2.63 2.10 8.31
N HIS A 226 -3.07 2.33 7.07
CA HIS A 226 -2.29 2.71 5.88
C HIS A 226 -1.41 1.61 5.27
N GLU A 227 -0.67 0.89 6.09
CA GLU A 227 0.33 -0.09 5.62
C GLU A 227 -0.30 -1.45 5.24
N HIS A 228 -1.57 -1.68 5.56
CA HIS A 228 -2.27 -2.97 5.40
C HIS A 228 -1.49 -4.14 5.99
N HIS A 229 -0.74 -3.84 7.05
CA HIS A 229 0.18 -4.75 7.71
C HIS A 229 0.21 -4.49 9.21
N TYR A 230 -0.16 -5.51 9.99
CA TYR A 230 -0.27 -5.41 11.43
C TYR A 230 1.11 -5.33 12.10
N GLY A 231 1.25 -4.44 13.07
CA GLY A 231 2.44 -4.34 13.92
C GLY A 231 2.08 -3.85 15.32
N TYR A 232 2.62 -4.51 16.34
CA TYR A 232 2.48 -4.13 17.74
C TYR A 232 3.80 -3.58 18.28
N TYR A 233 3.76 -2.36 18.76
CA TYR A 233 4.90 -1.60 19.28
C TYR A 233 4.62 -1.12 20.69
N GLN A 234 5.67 -0.86 21.46
CA GLN A 234 5.57 -0.21 22.78
C GLN A 234 6.51 0.99 22.87
N ARG A 235 6.01 2.08 23.45
CA ARG A 235 6.78 3.29 23.74
C ARG A 235 6.43 3.76 25.16
N ASN A 236 7.44 3.85 26.03
CA ASN A 236 7.26 4.27 27.43
C ASN A 236 6.16 3.50 28.17
N GLY A 237 6.03 2.19 27.91
CA GLY A 237 5.02 1.34 28.53
C GLY A 237 3.61 1.50 27.96
N ASN A 238 3.42 2.24 26.88
CA ASN A 238 2.14 2.42 26.19
C ASN A 238 2.14 1.71 24.83
N ASP A 239 0.98 1.24 24.41
CA ASP A 239 0.79 0.44 23.21
C ASP A 239 0.58 1.34 21.97
N TYR A 240 1.30 1.01 20.88
CA TYR A 240 1.18 1.61 19.56
C TYR A 240 0.88 0.50 18.57
N ILE A 241 -0.23 0.57 17.88
CA ILE A 241 -0.75 -0.54 17.08
C ILE A 241 -1.01 -0.07 15.65
N LYS A 242 -0.26 -0.63 14.74
CA LYS A 242 -0.50 -0.52 13.30
C LYS A 242 -1.43 -1.65 12.89
N LEU A 243 -2.58 -1.31 12.34
CA LEU A 243 -3.62 -2.26 11.96
C LEU A 243 -3.35 -2.86 10.57
N SER A 244 -3.85 -4.06 10.35
CA SER A 244 -3.79 -4.68 9.04
C SER A 244 -4.87 -4.07 8.13
N THR A 245 -5.99 -4.74 7.90
CA THR A 245 -7.01 -4.24 6.98
C THR A 245 -8.38 -4.82 7.31
N THR A 246 -9.43 -4.09 6.95
CA THR A 246 -10.79 -4.63 6.87
C THR A 246 -11.25 -4.57 5.42
N GLY A 247 -10.55 -5.30 4.54
CA GLY A 247 -10.91 -5.41 3.12
C GLY A 247 -10.02 -4.65 2.13
N GLY A 248 -9.05 -3.87 2.59
CA GLY A 248 -8.01 -3.28 1.73
C GLY A 248 -7.10 -4.34 1.12
N GLY A 249 -6.27 -3.94 0.15
CA GLY A 249 -5.35 -4.85 -0.54
C GLY A 249 -4.36 -5.51 0.43
N SER A 250 -4.34 -6.82 0.47
CA SER A 250 -3.44 -7.58 1.34
C SER A 250 -3.07 -8.90 0.69
N GLY A 251 -1.83 -9.34 0.94
CA GLY A 251 -1.36 -10.66 0.52
C GLY A 251 -2.02 -11.80 1.28
N LEU A 252 -2.75 -11.52 2.37
CA LEU A 252 -3.44 -12.49 3.25
C LEU A 252 -2.55 -13.67 3.64
N THR A 253 -1.27 -13.41 3.86
CA THR A 253 -0.30 -14.46 4.19
C THR A 253 -0.53 -15.07 5.57
N GLY A 254 -1.36 -14.43 6.36
CA GLY A 254 -1.81 -14.91 7.67
C GLY A 254 -1.37 -14.00 8.83
N PRO A 255 -1.99 -14.17 10.00
CA PRO A 255 -1.82 -13.27 11.14
C PRO A 255 -0.39 -13.17 11.66
N HIS A 256 0.33 -14.27 11.74
CA HIS A 256 1.73 -14.27 12.20
C HIS A 256 2.67 -13.52 11.26
N TRP A 257 2.22 -13.31 10.02
CA TRP A 257 2.95 -12.54 9.00
C TRP A 257 2.48 -11.09 8.91
N GLY A 258 1.50 -10.70 9.73
CA GLY A 258 0.94 -9.36 9.79
C GLY A 258 -0.11 -9.04 8.72
N ASN A 259 -0.51 -9.99 7.87
CA ASN A 259 -1.44 -9.76 6.77
C ASN A 259 -2.73 -10.59 6.93
N PHE A 260 -3.78 -9.97 7.43
CA PHE A 260 -5.07 -10.59 7.70
C PHE A 260 -6.19 -9.55 7.76
N ASP A 261 -7.44 -9.99 7.59
CA ASP A 261 -8.60 -9.13 7.76
C ASP A 261 -9.05 -9.12 9.21
N GLU A 262 -9.25 -7.93 9.77
CA GLU A 262 -9.58 -7.78 11.17
C GLU A 262 -10.68 -6.76 11.46
N VAL A 263 -11.32 -6.98 12.60
CA VAL A 263 -12.00 -5.99 13.41
C VAL A 263 -11.28 -5.96 14.77
N VAL A 264 -10.84 -4.80 15.23
CA VAL A 264 -10.22 -4.71 16.55
C VAL A 264 -11.29 -4.42 17.60
N TRP A 265 -11.30 -5.22 18.64
CA TRP A 265 -12.17 -5.05 19.80
C TRP A 265 -11.39 -4.49 20.97
N VAL A 266 -11.84 -3.37 21.53
CA VAL A 266 -11.21 -2.73 22.67
C VAL A 266 -12.20 -2.70 23.83
N ALA A 267 -11.90 -3.44 24.88
CA ALA A 267 -12.67 -3.44 26.11
C ALA A 267 -12.02 -2.49 27.11
N VAL A 268 -12.68 -1.35 27.39
CA VAL A 268 -12.21 -0.34 28.34
C VAL A 268 -12.76 -0.67 29.71
N ARG A 269 -11.86 -1.00 30.65
CA ARG A 269 -12.15 -1.37 32.03
C ARG A 269 -11.51 -0.35 32.99
N SER A 270 -11.61 -0.59 34.29
CA SER A 270 -11.08 0.31 35.32
C SER A 270 -9.55 0.36 35.36
N ASP A 271 -8.88 -0.70 34.92
CA ASP A 271 -7.41 -0.87 34.96
C ASP A 271 -6.74 -0.39 33.67
N GLU A 272 -6.86 -1.15 32.60
CA GLU A 272 -6.30 -0.87 31.29
C GLU A 272 -7.21 -1.41 30.17
N PRO A 273 -7.11 -0.87 28.94
CA PRO A 273 -7.85 -1.41 27.80
C PRO A 273 -7.34 -2.81 27.42
N HIS A 274 -8.28 -3.74 27.26
CA HIS A 274 -7.98 -5.05 26.69
C HIS A 274 -8.25 -5.02 25.19
N ILE A 275 -7.19 -5.21 24.40
CA ILE A 275 -7.23 -5.13 22.94
C ILE A 275 -7.19 -6.54 22.36
N THR A 276 -8.14 -6.85 21.50
CA THR A 276 -8.28 -8.15 20.85
C THR A 276 -8.48 -7.97 19.36
N ASN A 277 -7.63 -8.57 18.55
CA ASN A 277 -7.83 -8.65 17.11
C ASN A 277 -8.78 -9.80 16.81
N ILE A 278 -9.92 -9.47 16.26
CA ILE A 278 -10.89 -10.43 15.74
C ILE A 278 -10.59 -10.57 14.26
N ASN A 279 -9.79 -11.56 13.90
CA ASN A 279 -9.70 -11.96 12.50
C ASN A 279 -11.09 -12.38 12.05
N LEU A 280 -11.50 -12.04 10.85
CA LEU A 280 -12.80 -12.49 10.31
C LEU A 280 -12.92 -14.03 10.27
N ASP A 281 -11.80 -14.74 10.50
CA ASP A 281 -11.73 -16.21 10.63
C ASP A 281 -11.32 -16.67 12.05
N GLY A 282 -11.13 -15.77 13.05
CA GLY A 282 -10.74 -16.17 14.43
C GLY A 282 -10.39 -15.00 15.35
N ILE A 283 -9.94 -15.32 16.57
CA ILE A 283 -9.55 -14.34 17.61
C ILE A 283 -8.06 -14.45 17.88
N LEU A 284 -7.35 -13.32 17.84
CA LEU A 284 -5.91 -13.23 18.01
C LEU A 284 -5.52 -12.29 19.16
N LYS A 285 -4.34 -12.54 19.74
CA LYS A 285 -3.76 -11.66 20.74
C LYS A 285 -3.20 -10.38 20.08
N LYS A 286 -3.11 -9.27 20.84
CA LYS A 286 -2.57 -7.99 20.37
C LYS A 286 -1.09 -8.07 19.94
N ASP A 287 -0.32 -9.01 20.45
CA ASP A 287 1.09 -9.24 20.15
C ASP A 287 1.33 -10.30 19.05
N VAL A 288 0.30 -10.57 18.21
CA VAL A 288 0.38 -11.53 17.09
C VAL A 288 1.53 -11.19 16.13
N ARG A 289 1.85 -9.92 15.99
CA ARG A 289 3.00 -9.39 15.24
C ARG A 289 3.64 -8.25 16.04
N THR A 290 4.91 -8.41 16.40
CA THR A 290 5.63 -7.51 17.31
C THR A 290 6.62 -6.61 16.59
N GLU A 291 7.02 -5.49 17.20
CA GLU A 291 8.06 -4.59 16.71
C GLU A 291 9.38 -5.32 16.41
N LYS A 292 9.77 -6.30 17.27
CA LYS A 292 10.98 -7.10 16.99
C LYS A 292 10.90 -7.78 15.62
N GLN A 293 9.76 -8.35 15.25
CA GLN A 293 9.57 -8.98 13.95
C GLN A 293 9.61 -7.97 12.81
N GLU A 294 9.03 -6.78 13.00
CA GLU A 294 9.08 -5.68 12.03
C GLU A 294 10.52 -5.21 11.77
N LEU A 295 11.29 -4.98 12.82
CA LEU A 295 12.70 -4.57 12.72
C LEU A 295 13.56 -5.62 11.99
N ILE A 296 13.35 -6.91 12.28
CA ILE A 296 14.06 -7.99 11.57
C ILE A 296 13.63 -8.02 10.10
N ALA A 297 12.34 -7.90 9.81
CA ALA A 297 11.82 -7.88 8.44
C ALA A 297 12.36 -6.68 7.65
N ALA A 298 12.38 -5.49 8.26
CA ALA A 298 12.95 -4.29 7.66
C ALA A 298 14.45 -4.45 7.38
N ALA A 299 15.21 -4.97 8.35
CA ALA A 299 16.65 -5.21 8.20
C ALA A 299 16.94 -6.26 7.10
N PHE A 300 16.13 -7.32 6.99
CA PHE A 300 16.26 -8.33 5.93
C PHE A 300 15.98 -7.73 4.53
N ASN A 301 15.11 -6.74 4.43
CA ASN A 301 14.75 -6.07 3.19
C ASN A 301 15.63 -4.86 2.85
N GLN A 302 16.67 -4.59 3.62
CA GLN A 302 17.60 -3.50 3.32
C GLN A 302 18.37 -3.77 2.02
N LYS A 303 19.02 -2.71 1.49
CA LYS A 303 19.89 -2.81 0.33
C LYS A 303 20.84 -4.01 0.45
N ASN A 304 20.84 -4.84 -0.58
CA ASN A 304 21.62 -6.07 -0.68
C ASN A 304 21.21 -7.19 0.28
N GLY A 305 20.17 -7.02 1.09
CA GLY A 305 19.55 -8.07 1.90
C GLY A 305 18.40 -8.75 1.18
N GLY A 306 18.05 -9.98 1.58
CA GLY A 306 16.92 -10.70 1.01
C GLY A 306 17.26 -11.99 0.29
N LEU A 307 16.23 -12.57 -0.36
CA LEU A 307 16.37 -13.75 -1.21
C LEU A 307 16.40 -13.30 -2.68
N PHE A 308 17.38 -13.78 -3.41
CA PHE A 308 17.63 -13.51 -4.83
C PHE A 308 17.72 -14.81 -5.61
N ILE A 309 17.24 -14.80 -6.84
CA ILE A 309 17.48 -15.85 -7.83
C ILE A 309 18.25 -15.18 -8.96
N ASP A 310 19.46 -15.64 -9.24
CA ASP A 310 20.29 -15.06 -10.28
C ASP A 310 19.63 -15.28 -11.67
N PRO A 311 19.92 -14.45 -12.69
CA PRO A 311 19.35 -14.64 -14.02
C PRO A 311 19.64 -16.02 -14.59
N LEU A 312 18.61 -16.71 -15.06
CA LEU A 312 18.74 -17.95 -15.81
C LEU A 312 18.70 -17.61 -17.31
N TRP A 313 19.87 -17.42 -17.91
CA TRP A 313 19.97 -17.04 -19.31
C TRP A 313 19.79 -18.22 -20.24
N SER A 314 18.90 -18.08 -21.23
CA SER A 314 18.89 -18.98 -22.39
C SER A 314 20.12 -18.70 -23.24
N GLN A 315 20.91 -19.74 -23.51
CA GLN A 315 22.12 -19.64 -24.35
C GLN A 315 21.77 -19.68 -25.84
N ASN A 316 20.61 -20.23 -26.18
CA ASN A 316 20.13 -20.44 -27.55
C ASN A 316 18.72 -19.86 -27.72
N ALA A 317 18.23 -19.85 -28.96
CA ALA A 317 16.83 -19.47 -29.23
C ALA A 317 15.83 -20.41 -28.52
N GLN A 318 16.21 -21.66 -28.30
CA GLN A 318 15.43 -22.66 -27.57
C GLN A 318 16.12 -23.00 -26.24
N PHE A 319 15.33 -23.30 -25.23
CA PHE A 319 15.81 -23.69 -23.91
C PHE A 319 15.37 -25.13 -23.59
N SER A 320 16.26 -25.92 -23.06
CA SER A 320 15.98 -27.30 -22.58
C SER A 320 16.43 -27.49 -21.14
N LYS A 321 17.61 -26.97 -20.78
CA LYS A 321 18.18 -27.09 -19.44
C LYS A 321 19.15 -25.96 -19.13
N GLY A 322 19.19 -25.54 -17.85
CA GLY A 322 20.15 -24.56 -17.37
C GLY A 322 20.30 -24.60 -15.86
N THR A 323 21.27 -23.85 -15.33
CA THR A 323 21.50 -23.71 -13.90
C THR A 323 21.43 -22.25 -13.49
N THR A 324 20.93 -21.99 -12.28
CA THR A 324 20.96 -20.68 -11.64
C THR A 324 21.23 -20.84 -10.15
N THR A 325 21.41 -19.73 -9.44
CA THR A 325 21.70 -19.74 -8.01
C THR A 325 20.62 -18.99 -7.25
N LEU A 326 20.03 -19.65 -6.26
CA LEU A 326 19.29 -18.99 -5.20
C LEU A 326 20.29 -18.50 -4.16
N ARG A 327 20.28 -17.21 -3.86
CA ARG A 327 21.11 -16.57 -2.84
C ARG A 327 20.24 -15.96 -1.76
N VAL A 328 20.63 -16.13 -0.51
CA VAL A 328 20.02 -15.42 0.63
C VAL A 328 21.11 -14.64 1.33
N VAL A 329 20.92 -13.33 1.42
CA VAL A 329 21.81 -12.41 2.13
C VAL A 329 21.10 -11.98 3.41
N ASN A 330 21.62 -12.45 4.55
CA ASN A 330 21.12 -12.05 5.87
C ASN A 330 21.85 -10.80 6.33
N THR A 331 21.17 -9.65 6.28
CA THR A 331 21.67 -8.36 6.76
C THR A 331 21.23 -8.04 8.19
N THR A 332 20.57 -9.00 8.85
CA THR A 332 20.07 -8.83 10.22
C THR A 332 21.11 -9.28 11.27
N SER A 333 20.86 -8.92 12.52
CA SER A 333 21.62 -9.41 13.68
C SER A 333 21.18 -10.78 14.18
N GLU A 334 20.12 -11.36 13.60
CA GLU A 334 19.55 -12.65 14.00
C GLU A 334 19.98 -13.77 13.04
N THR A 335 20.05 -15.00 13.54
CA THR A 335 20.16 -16.16 12.64
C THR A 335 18.81 -16.39 11.96
N LEU A 336 18.80 -16.39 10.63
CA LEU A 336 17.59 -16.64 9.85
C LEU A 336 17.53 -18.09 9.36
N VAL A 337 16.32 -18.59 9.22
CA VAL A 337 15.97 -19.83 8.52
C VAL A 337 15.04 -19.47 7.39
N ILE A 338 15.36 -19.96 6.20
CA ILE A 338 14.56 -19.77 4.99
C ILE A 338 14.02 -21.12 4.56
N HIS A 339 12.69 -21.18 4.40
CA HIS A 339 11.99 -22.31 3.80
C HIS A 339 11.45 -21.88 2.45
N ALA A 340 12.08 -22.27 1.37
CA ALA A 340 11.65 -21.93 0.01
C ALA A 340 11.12 -23.17 -0.72
N THR A 341 10.03 -22.96 -1.46
CA THR A 341 9.38 -24.00 -2.26
C THR A 341 9.07 -23.47 -3.65
N PHE A 342 9.56 -24.14 -4.68
CA PHE A 342 9.22 -23.88 -6.07
C PHE A 342 7.93 -24.62 -6.43
N GLU A 343 7.01 -23.94 -7.11
CA GLU A 343 5.79 -24.58 -7.60
C GLU A 343 6.14 -25.60 -8.70
N ASP A 344 5.36 -26.66 -8.75
CA ASP A 344 5.48 -27.68 -9.79
C ASP A 344 4.72 -27.22 -11.05
N LYS A 345 5.41 -27.19 -12.19
CA LYS A 345 4.86 -26.90 -13.51
C LYS A 345 5.13 -28.06 -14.44
N LEU A 346 4.22 -28.31 -15.38
CA LEU A 346 4.40 -29.37 -16.35
C LEU A 346 5.57 -29.06 -17.30
N GLU A 347 5.69 -27.79 -17.70
CA GLU A 347 6.64 -27.32 -18.71
C GLU A 347 8.05 -27.10 -18.15
N LEU A 348 8.18 -26.80 -16.86
CA LEU A 348 9.47 -26.53 -16.21
C LEU A 348 9.56 -27.17 -14.84
N LYS A 349 10.70 -27.81 -14.56
CA LYS A 349 11.05 -28.39 -13.26
C LYS A 349 12.26 -27.73 -12.66
N VAL A 350 12.23 -27.50 -11.35
CA VAL A 350 13.34 -26.95 -10.57
C VAL A 350 13.83 -28.01 -9.58
N GLU A 351 15.12 -28.25 -9.56
CA GLU A 351 15.77 -29.19 -8.64
C GLU A 351 16.91 -28.49 -7.87
N PRO A 352 16.88 -28.50 -6.50
CA PRO A 352 15.83 -29.05 -5.64
C PRO A 352 14.55 -28.17 -5.63
N ALA A 353 13.37 -28.81 -5.59
CA ALA A 353 12.08 -28.10 -5.52
C ALA A 353 11.83 -27.45 -4.13
N LYS A 354 12.52 -27.91 -3.09
CA LYS A 354 12.47 -27.34 -1.73
C LYS A 354 13.90 -27.04 -1.26
N VAL A 355 14.07 -25.89 -0.64
CA VAL A 355 15.36 -25.41 -0.16
C VAL A 355 15.19 -24.89 1.26
N ASP A 356 15.93 -25.47 2.20
CA ASP A 356 16.00 -25.05 3.59
C ASP A 356 17.41 -24.53 3.89
N LEU A 357 17.53 -23.26 4.28
CA LEU A 357 18.81 -22.61 4.55
C LEU A 357 18.80 -21.98 5.93
N THR A 358 19.85 -22.23 6.72
CA THR A 358 20.11 -21.49 7.96
C THR A 358 21.29 -20.55 7.74
N ILE A 359 21.08 -19.26 7.98
CA ILE A 359 22.02 -18.20 7.66
C ILE A 359 22.35 -17.40 8.92
N ALA A 360 23.60 -17.43 9.34
CA ALA A 360 24.09 -16.63 10.47
C ALA A 360 23.98 -15.11 10.18
N PRO A 361 23.99 -14.25 11.20
CA PRO A 361 24.00 -12.81 11.05
C PRO A 361 25.06 -12.32 10.07
N ASN A 362 24.68 -11.41 9.16
CA ASN A 362 25.57 -10.79 8.17
C ASN A 362 26.29 -11.79 7.25
N GLN A 363 25.70 -12.96 7.01
CA GLN A 363 26.24 -13.99 6.13
C GLN A 363 25.36 -14.18 4.88
N THR A 364 25.93 -14.83 3.89
CA THR A 364 25.24 -15.21 2.65
C THR A 364 25.25 -16.73 2.50
N ALA A 365 24.09 -17.30 2.24
CA ALA A 365 23.96 -18.71 1.82
C ALA A 365 23.57 -18.78 0.34
N LYS A 366 23.96 -19.88 -0.32
CA LYS A 366 23.69 -20.13 -1.75
C LYS A 366 23.23 -21.56 -1.94
N GLN A 367 22.30 -21.74 -2.89
CA GLN A 367 21.87 -23.04 -3.39
C GLN A 367 21.83 -22.99 -4.91
N GLU A 368 22.55 -23.90 -5.55
CA GLU A 368 22.43 -24.09 -6.99
C GLU A 368 21.09 -24.76 -7.32
N LEU A 369 20.45 -24.26 -8.35
CA LEU A 369 19.19 -24.77 -8.88
C LEU A 369 19.42 -25.23 -10.33
N THR A 370 18.95 -26.42 -10.65
CA THR A 370 18.86 -26.92 -12.03
C THR A 370 17.43 -26.74 -12.52
N VAL A 371 17.26 -26.11 -13.67
CA VAL A 371 15.97 -25.92 -14.33
C VAL A 371 15.95 -26.72 -15.63
N THR A 372 14.93 -27.54 -15.80
CA THR A 372 14.79 -28.40 -16.98
C THR A 372 13.41 -28.18 -17.60
N ALA A 373 13.37 -27.91 -18.89
CA ALA A 373 12.13 -27.86 -19.66
C ALA A 373 11.70 -29.27 -20.07
N ASP A 374 10.39 -29.53 -20.10
CA ASP A 374 9.80 -30.79 -20.54
C ASP A 374 10.13 -31.07 -22.02
N LYS A 375 10.12 -30.05 -22.82
CA LYS A 375 10.54 -30.04 -24.24
C LYS A 375 11.39 -28.80 -24.53
N GLU A 376 12.16 -28.84 -25.58
CA GLU A 376 12.89 -27.68 -26.06
C GLU A 376 11.93 -26.64 -26.61
N GLU A 377 11.95 -25.39 -26.06
CA GLU A 377 10.99 -24.34 -26.38
C GLU A 377 11.64 -22.96 -26.27
N ALA A 378 11.07 -21.97 -26.94
CA ALA A 378 11.56 -20.60 -26.87
C ALA A 378 11.43 -20.04 -25.43
N ALA A 379 12.44 -19.31 -24.97
CA ALA A 379 12.50 -18.83 -23.57
C ALA A 379 11.29 -17.97 -23.17
N ASP A 380 10.72 -17.22 -24.11
CA ASP A 380 9.56 -16.34 -23.92
C ASP A 380 8.19 -17.06 -24.00
N GLU A 381 8.18 -18.33 -24.39
CA GLU A 381 7.01 -19.22 -24.36
C GLU A 381 6.95 -20.06 -23.07
N LEU A 382 8.07 -20.18 -22.34
CA LEU A 382 8.13 -20.93 -21.09
C LEU A 382 7.43 -20.17 -19.94
N PRO A 383 6.71 -20.87 -19.06
CA PRO A 383 6.05 -20.25 -17.93
C PRO A 383 7.05 -19.80 -16.87
N MET A 384 6.63 -18.85 -16.06
CA MET A 384 7.33 -18.53 -14.81
C MET A 384 7.01 -19.55 -13.73
N ILE A 385 8.01 -19.84 -12.90
CA ILE A 385 7.88 -20.66 -11.70
C ILE A 385 7.83 -19.76 -10.48
N LYS A 386 6.79 -19.90 -9.68
CA LYS A 386 6.68 -19.21 -8.40
C LYS A 386 7.56 -19.93 -7.36
N CYS A 387 8.40 -19.17 -6.67
CA CYS A 387 9.11 -19.57 -5.47
C CYS A 387 8.45 -18.90 -4.27
N SER A 388 7.71 -19.65 -3.46
CA SER A 388 7.18 -19.17 -2.19
C SER A 388 8.19 -19.44 -1.08
N TYR A 389 8.45 -18.46 -0.22
CA TYR A 389 9.41 -18.66 0.86
C TYR A 389 9.00 -17.97 2.16
N ASP A 390 9.31 -18.64 3.26
CA ASP A 390 9.15 -18.15 4.61
C ASP A 390 10.52 -17.75 5.18
N VAL A 391 10.58 -16.59 5.81
CA VAL A 391 11.71 -16.09 6.57
C VAL A 391 11.38 -16.23 8.04
N MET A 392 12.16 -17.03 8.75
CA MET A 392 12.02 -17.25 10.18
C MET A 392 13.28 -16.73 10.89
N ALA A 393 13.15 -16.20 12.10
CA ALA A 393 14.30 -15.91 12.97
C ALA A 393 14.40 -16.97 14.06
N LYS A 394 15.61 -17.46 14.36
CA LYS A 394 15.84 -18.37 15.49
C LYS A 394 15.68 -17.63 16.81
N SER A 395 14.87 -18.20 17.73
CA SER A 395 14.68 -17.72 19.09
C SER A 395 14.77 -18.92 20.05
N GLY A 396 15.98 -19.28 20.45
CA GLY A 396 16.25 -20.56 21.12
C GLY A 396 15.92 -21.74 20.20
N ASP A 397 15.08 -22.65 20.70
CA ASP A 397 14.61 -23.82 19.93
C ASP A 397 13.37 -23.54 19.05
N LYS A 398 12.91 -22.29 19.01
CA LYS A 398 11.74 -21.89 18.25
C LYS A 398 12.14 -21.05 17.04
N GLU A 399 11.28 -21.07 16.02
CA GLU A 399 11.34 -20.19 14.88
C GLU A 399 10.24 -19.12 14.99
N LEU A 400 10.65 -17.86 14.91
CA LEU A 400 9.76 -16.71 14.95
C LEU A 400 9.47 -16.28 13.51
N PRO A 401 8.20 -16.25 13.06
CA PRO A 401 7.83 -15.83 11.70
C PRO A 401 8.21 -14.36 11.44
N ILE A 402 8.98 -14.11 10.38
CA ILE A 402 9.44 -12.76 10.02
C ILE A 402 8.76 -12.26 8.76
N ALA A 403 8.79 -13.03 7.68
CA ALA A 403 8.14 -12.68 6.42
C ALA A 403 7.76 -13.92 5.62
N ARG A 404 6.65 -13.83 4.89
CA ARG A 404 6.26 -14.80 3.85
C ARG A 404 6.17 -14.04 2.53
N ARG A 405 6.88 -14.50 1.52
CA ARG A 405 7.04 -13.80 0.25
C ARG A 405 7.10 -14.76 -0.92
N ASN A 406 7.03 -14.17 -2.11
CA ASN A 406 7.18 -14.90 -3.36
C ASN A 406 8.27 -14.26 -4.20
N LYS A 407 8.96 -15.09 -4.96
CA LYS A 407 9.83 -14.73 -6.09
C LYS A 407 9.36 -15.45 -7.34
N ALA A 408 9.70 -14.92 -8.49
CA ALA A 408 9.50 -15.62 -9.75
C ALA A 408 10.86 -16.03 -10.32
N LEU A 409 10.94 -17.26 -10.84
CA LEU A 409 12.03 -17.76 -11.66
C LEU A 409 11.51 -17.92 -13.08
N ALA A 410 12.20 -17.35 -14.06
CA ALA A 410 11.91 -17.57 -15.46
C ALA A 410 13.22 -17.71 -16.25
N VAL A 411 13.13 -18.36 -17.40
CA VAL A 411 14.22 -18.34 -18.37
C VAL A 411 14.25 -16.95 -18.99
N ALA A 412 15.36 -16.24 -18.84
CA ALA A 412 15.55 -14.90 -19.35
C ALA A 412 16.24 -14.93 -20.73
N LYS A 413 15.82 -13.99 -21.59
CA LYS A 413 16.44 -13.76 -22.88
C LYS A 413 16.89 -12.29 -22.96
N ILE A 414 17.94 -12.04 -23.75
CA ILE A 414 18.40 -10.69 -24.05
C ILE A 414 17.73 -10.23 -25.33
N TYR A 415 17.05 -9.11 -25.25
CA TYR A 415 16.41 -8.45 -26.39
C TYR A 415 17.36 -7.45 -27.04
N SER A 416 17.11 -7.13 -28.29
CA SER A 416 17.91 -6.17 -29.05
C SER A 416 17.35 -4.74 -28.92
N CYS A 417 18.24 -3.77 -28.76
CA CYS A 417 17.94 -2.37 -28.98
C CYS A 417 18.79 -1.90 -30.18
N PRO A 418 18.23 -1.86 -31.41
CA PRO A 418 18.97 -1.52 -32.62
C PRO A 418 19.17 -0.01 -32.78
N PRO A 419 20.12 0.43 -33.62
CA PRO A 419 20.17 1.81 -34.07
C PRO A 419 18.88 2.22 -34.78
N ALA A 420 18.41 3.44 -34.54
CA ALA A 420 17.25 3.97 -35.26
C ALA A 420 17.53 4.02 -36.77
N VAL A 421 16.63 3.43 -37.55
CA VAL A 421 16.76 3.35 -39.02
C VAL A 421 16.54 4.74 -39.65
N LYS A 422 15.64 5.53 -39.05
CA LYS A 422 15.35 6.93 -39.44
C LYS A 422 15.53 7.82 -38.22
N PRO A 423 15.80 9.13 -38.40
CA PRO A 423 15.74 10.07 -37.30
C PRO A 423 14.35 10.03 -36.65
N VAL A 424 14.29 9.79 -35.34
CA VAL A 424 13.02 9.76 -34.60
C VAL A 424 12.66 11.17 -34.17
N THR A 425 11.42 11.57 -34.43
CA THR A 425 10.85 12.83 -33.97
C THR A 425 9.81 12.50 -32.89
N VAL A 426 10.03 12.96 -31.67
CA VAL A 426 9.12 12.67 -30.56
C VAL A 426 7.86 13.54 -30.69
N ASP A 427 6.95 13.13 -31.54
CA ASP A 427 5.70 13.84 -31.81
C ASP A 427 4.44 13.02 -31.44
N GLY A 428 4.66 11.77 -30.97
CA GLY A 428 3.64 10.84 -30.55
C GLY A 428 3.04 10.03 -31.71
N ARG A 429 3.57 10.17 -32.92
CA ARG A 429 3.22 9.35 -34.08
C ARG A 429 4.31 8.29 -34.26
N LEU A 430 3.93 7.20 -34.90
CA LEU A 430 4.85 6.06 -35.08
C LEU A 430 5.29 5.92 -36.53
N ASP A 431 5.40 7.02 -37.28
CA ASP A 431 5.70 7.00 -38.71
C ASP A 431 7.13 6.54 -39.03
N GLU A 432 8.05 6.64 -38.06
CA GLU A 432 9.43 6.17 -38.16
C GLU A 432 9.59 4.68 -37.82
N TRP A 433 8.58 4.09 -37.17
CA TRP A 433 8.60 2.70 -36.71
C TRP A 433 7.93 1.78 -37.73
N SER A 434 8.47 0.60 -37.92
CA SER A 434 7.89 -0.37 -38.89
C SER A 434 6.89 -1.31 -38.21
N GLU A 435 7.31 -1.94 -37.11
CA GLU A 435 6.52 -2.88 -36.32
C GLU A 435 6.81 -2.66 -34.85
N LEU A 436 5.89 -3.09 -33.98
CA LEU A 436 6.06 -3.09 -32.52
C LEU A 436 5.98 -4.54 -32.04
N PRO A 437 7.11 -5.27 -32.00
CA PRO A 437 7.12 -6.73 -31.84
C PRO A 437 6.82 -7.22 -30.41
N TYR A 438 6.92 -6.33 -29.42
CA TYR A 438 6.73 -6.70 -28.03
C TYR A 438 5.33 -6.39 -27.56
N THR A 439 4.63 -7.38 -26.97
CA THR A 439 3.23 -7.26 -26.55
C THR A 439 3.09 -7.48 -25.06
N ALA A 440 2.38 -6.59 -24.36
CA ALA A 440 2.03 -6.77 -22.95
C ALA A 440 1.09 -7.97 -22.79
N LYS A 441 1.42 -8.89 -21.86
CA LYS A 441 0.70 -10.16 -21.69
C LYS A 441 0.49 -10.62 -20.24
N TYR A 442 1.21 -10.02 -19.28
CA TYR A 442 1.10 -10.39 -17.88
C TYR A 442 0.05 -9.57 -17.16
N ILE A 443 -1.07 -10.19 -16.84
CA ILE A 443 -2.19 -9.54 -16.16
C ILE A 443 -1.90 -9.54 -14.66
N MET A 444 -1.56 -8.38 -14.11
CA MET A 444 -1.27 -8.19 -12.69
C MET A 444 -2.53 -7.98 -11.86
N GLN A 445 -3.56 -7.38 -12.45
CA GLN A 445 -4.83 -7.08 -11.80
C GLN A 445 -5.97 -7.12 -12.82
N GLY A 446 -7.17 -7.49 -12.36
CA GLY A 446 -8.37 -7.47 -13.19
C GLY A 446 -8.53 -8.69 -14.11
N GLN A 447 -7.90 -9.82 -13.79
CA GLN A 447 -7.96 -11.06 -14.58
C GLN A 447 -9.38 -11.50 -14.92
N THR A 448 -10.35 -11.32 -14.00
CA THR A 448 -11.75 -11.70 -14.21
C THR A 448 -12.51 -10.77 -15.15
N PHE A 449 -11.95 -9.60 -15.46
CA PHE A 449 -12.57 -8.57 -16.30
C PHE A 449 -11.90 -8.47 -17.66
N TYR A 450 -10.67 -8.95 -17.80
CA TYR A 450 -9.93 -8.94 -19.05
C TYR A 450 -10.46 -10.00 -20.01
N LYS A 451 -10.89 -9.57 -21.21
CA LYS A 451 -11.51 -10.43 -22.23
C LYS A 451 -10.55 -10.82 -23.36
N GLY A 452 -9.30 -10.42 -23.28
CA GLY A 452 -8.27 -10.72 -24.28
C GLY A 452 -7.70 -9.48 -24.96
N PRO A 453 -6.80 -9.64 -25.93
CA PRO A 453 -6.12 -8.52 -26.62
C PRO A 453 -7.04 -7.56 -27.39
N GLU A 454 -8.28 -7.97 -27.66
CA GLU A 454 -9.29 -7.14 -28.30
C GLU A 454 -9.92 -6.13 -27.33
N ASP A 455 -9.97 -6.50 -26.04
CA ASP A 455 -10.45 -5.65 -24.95
C ASP A 455 -9.43 -4.53 -24.65
N ALA A 456 -8.19 -4.92 -24.35
CA ALA A 456 -7.10 -3.99 -24.10
C ALA A 456 -5.76 -4.62 -24.48
N ASN A 457 -4.89 -3.88 -25.18
CA ASN A 457 -3.60 -4.36 -25.62
C ASN A 457 -2.58 -3.23 -25.70
N ALA A 458 -1.32 -3.52 -25.36
CA ALA A 458 -0.21 -2.62 -25.59
C ALA A 458 0.95 -3.34 -26.30
N THR A 459 1.45 -2.71 -27.38
CA THR A 459 2.64 -3.16 -28.10
C THR A 459 3.70 -2.07 -28.09
N PHE A 460 4.97 -2.46 -28.17
CA PHE A 460 6.08 -1.48 -28.16
C PHE A 460 7.31 -1.99 -28.91
N ASP A 461 8.23 -1.08 -29.16
CA ASP A 461 9.59 -1.35 -29.66
C ASP A 461 10.58 -0.34 -29.10
N THR A 462 11.87 -0.62 -29.27
CA THR A 462 12.99 0.22 -28.84
C THR A 462 13.98 0.46 -29.97
N ALA A 463 14.58 1.66 -29.98
CA ALA A 463 15.70 1.99 -30.84
C ALA A 463 16.63 2.97 -30.13
N TYR A 464 17.80 3.25 -30.67
CA TYR A 464 18.69 4.27 -30.12
C TYR A 464 19.42 5.07 -31.21
N ASP A 465 19.85 6.29 -30.85
CA ASP A 465 20.85 7.05 -31.56
C ASP A 465 21.97 7.52 -30.59
N ASP A 466 22.78 8.47 -31.02
CA ASP A 466 23.90 8.96 -30.19
C ASP A 466 23.41 9.80 -28.97
N LYS A 467 22.16 10.25 -28.96
CA LYS A 467 21.57 11.12 -27.92
C LYS A 467 20.54 10.44 -27.04
N PHE A 468 19.75 9.54 -27.61
CA PHE A 468 18.58 8.98 -26.95
C PHE A 468 18.44 7.46 -27.16
N VAL A 469 17.87 6.81 -26.17
CA VAL A 469 17.18 5.54 -26.32
C VAL A 469 15.70 5.86 -26.45
N TYR A 470 15.07 5.38 -27.49
CA TYR A 470 13.66 5.62 -27.81
C TYR A 470 12.82 4.41 -27.45
N VAL A 471 11.59 4.66 -27.00
CA VAL A 471 10.57 3.64 -26.80
C VAL A 471 9.29 4.14 -27.48
N ALA A 472 8.80 3.37 -28.45
CA ALA A 472 7.52 3.58 -29.12
C ALA A 472 6.49 2.65 -28.54
N ILE A 473 5.31 3.16 -28.17
CA ILE A 473 4.22 2.38 -27.57
C ILE A 473 2.93 2.64 -28.34
N LYS A 474 2.17 1.56 -28.59
CA LYS A 474 0.80 1.63 -29.11
C LYS A 474 -0.10 0.86 -28.17
N MET A 475 -1.09 1.53 -27.59
CA MET A 475 -2.15 0.94 -26.80
C MET A 475 -3.47 0.99 -27.58
N THR A 476 -4.27 -0.06 -27.47
CA THR A 476 -5.63 -0.13 -27.98
C THR A 476 -6.56 -0.57 -26.86
N ASP A 477 -7.79 -0.01 -26.85
CA ASP A 477 -8.81 -0.24 -25.85
C ASP A 477 -10.18 -0.22 -26.53
N ASP A 478 -11.04 -1.23 -26.28
CA ASP A 478 -12.34 -1.37 -26.95
C ASP A 478 -13.43 -0.45 -26.36
N SER A 479 -13.24 0.01 -25.12
CA SER A 479 -14.23 0.81 -24.38
C SER A 479 -13.63 1.99 -23.61
N PRO A 480 -12.86 2.87 -24.29
CA PRO A 480 -12.07 3.89 -23.64
C PRO A 480 -12.91 4.95 -22.90
N ILE A 481 -12.43 5.39 -21.75
CA ILE A 481 -12.94 6.58 -21.06
C ILE A 481 -12.44 7.82 -21.81
N ALA A 482 -13.38 8.58 -22.39
CA ALA A 482 -13.04 9.70 -23.28
C ALA A 482 -12.18 10.78 -22.60
N GLU A 483 -12.41 11.04 -21.32
CA GLU A 483 -11.62 11.97 -20.50
C GLU A 483 -11.33 11.32 -19.15
N PRO A 484 -10.22 10.59 -19.03
CA PRO A 484 -9.84 9.98 -17.77
C PRO A 484 -9.49 11.06 -16.73
N THR A 485 -10.11 10.98 -15.57
CA THR A 485 -9.89 11.91 -14.44
C THR A 485 -8.87 11.37 -13.44
N SER A 486 -8.42 10.14 -13.64
CA SER A 486 -7.41 9.46 -12.84
C SER A 486 -6.47 8.64 -13.71
N PHE A 487 -5.19 8.60 -13.35
CA PHE A 487 -4.21 7.72 -13.99
C PHE A 487 -4.54 6.23 -13.81
N THR A 488 -5.42 5.90 -12.84
CA THR A 488 -5.87 4.53 -12.62
C THR A 488 -6.94 4.09 -13.61
N HIS A 489 -7.52 5.01 -14.40
CA HIS A 489 -8.52 4.70 -15.40
C HIS A 489 -7.86 4.15 -16.66
N GLU A 490 -7.02 4.96 -17.29
CA GLU A 490 -6.38 4.61 -18.55
C GLU A 490 -4.99 5.24 -18.61
N SER A 491 -3.96 4.41 -18.71
CA SER A 491 -2.59 4.90 -18.87
C SER A 491 -1.67 3.84 -19.49
N VAL A 492 -0.60 4.29 -20.14
CA VAL A 492 0.57 3.47 -20.42
C VAL A 492 1.67 3.80 -19.41
N ALA A 493 2.41 2.78 -19.00
CA ALA A 493 3.46 2.89 -18.02
C ALA A 493 4.77 2.33 -18.56
N LEU A 494 5.89 2.95 -18.17
CA LEU A 494 7.23 2.54 -18.53
C LEU A 494 8.09 2.51 -17.27
N GLN A 495 8.75 1.37 -17.04
CA GLN A 495 9.79 1.21 -16.02
C GLN A 495 11.13 0.94 -16.70
N LEU A 496 12.18 1.62 -16.27
CA LEU A 496 13.53 1.43 -16.80
C LEU A 496 14.55 1.34 -15.67
N ASP A 497 15.33 0.28 -15.66
CA ASP A 497 16.48 0.11 -14.77
C ASP A 497 17.79 0.26 -15.57
N ALA A 498 18.39 1.44 -15.44
CA ALA A 498 19.63 1.79 -16.13
C ALA A 498 20.90 1.46 -15.31
N ARG A 499 20.77 0.86 -14.10
CA ARG A 499 21.92 0.48 -13.27
C ARG A 499 22.85 -0.50 -14.01
N PRO A 500 24.12 -0.64 -13.56
CA PRO A 500 24.98 -1.72 -14.02
C PRO A 500 24.33 -3.09 -13.81
N GLU A 501 24.54 -4.03 -14.73
CA GLU A 501 23.95 -5.37 -14.66
C GLU A 501 24.26 -6.09 -13.33
N SER A 502 25.47 -5.91 -12.80
CA SER A 502 25.88 -6.45 -11.51
C SER A 502 25.07 -5.93 -10.31
N GLU A 503 24.40 -4.80 -10.44
CA GLU A 503 23.56 -4.19 -9.39
C GLU A 503 22.06 -4.51 -9.56
N ARG A 504 21.61 -4.91 -10.74
CA ARG A 504 20.19 -5.12 -11.05
C ARG A 504 19.56 -6.31 -10.34
N ALA A 505 20.37 -7.27 -9.91
CA ALA A 505 19.90 -8.41 -9.13
C ALA A 505 19.49 -8.03 -7.71
N PHE A 506 19.87 -6.82 -7.24
CA PHE A 506 19.56 -6.33 -5.91
C PHE A 506 18.37 -5.37 -5.95
N GLY A 507 17.44 -5.56 -5.00
CA GLY A 507 16.40 -4.58 -4.74
C GLY A 507 16.96 -3.25 -4.20
N PHE A 508 16.06 -2.31 -3.93
CA PHE A 508 16.37 -1.07 -3.23
C PHE A 508 15.79 -1.13 -1.83
N ALA A 509 16.52 -0.59 -0.84
CA ALA A 509 15.91 -0.27 0.43
C ALA A 509 14.81 0.80 0.24
N PRO A 510 13.75 0.81 1.05
CA PRO A 510 12.67 1.80 0.92
C PRO A 510 13.14 3.26 0.95
N ASP A 511 14.21 3.53 1.68
CA ASP A 511 14.85 4.84 1.87
C ASP A 511 16.10 5.06 0.98
N ASP A 512 16.48 4.09 0.14
CA ASP A 512 17.63 4.24 -0.75
C ASP A 512 17.30 5.27 -1.85
N PRO A 513 18.01 6.41 -1.91
CA PRO A 513 17.78 7.41 -2.95
C PRO A 513 17.96 6.85 -4.37
N ARG A 514 18.64 5.70 -4.54
CA ARG A 514 18.74 4.99 -5.81
C ARG A 514 17.45 4.26 -6.18
N GLY A 515 16.57 3.95 -5.23
CA GLY A 515 15.21 3.50 -5.53
C GLY A 515 14.41 4.52 -6.33
N LYS A 516 14.73 5.81 -6.15
CA LYS A 516 14.20 6.91 -6.95
C LYS A 516 14.82 7.00 -8.36
N SER A 517 15.89 6.25 -8.67
CA SER A 517 16.50 6.20 -10.00
C SER A 517 15.86 5.14 -10.91
N LEU A 518 14.93 4.34 -10.42
CA LEU A 518 14.10 3.51 -11.27
C LEU A 518 13.13 4.44 -12.01
N PHE A 519 13.45 4.71 -13.27
CA PHE A 519 12.64 5.57 -14.11
C PHE A 519 11.25 4.97 -14.29
N PHE A 520 10.23 5.72 -13.88
CA PHE A 520 8.83 5.33 -14.04
C PHE A 520 8.06 6.49 -14.64
N LEU A 521 7.48 6.27 -15.79
CA LEU A 521 6.64 7.23 -16.51
C LEU A 521 5.27 6.59 -16.74
N GLU A 522 4.23 7.26 -16.30
CA GLU A 522 2.84 6.97 -16.65
C GLU A 522 2.29 8.08 -17.53
N MET A 523 1.69 7.70 -18.65
CA MET A 523 1.07 8.60 -19.62
C MET A 523 -0.42 8.24 -19.72
N TRP A 524 -1.29 9.21 -19.46
CA TRP A 524 -2.73 8.98 -19.54
C TRP A 524 -3.22 8.96 -20.98
N LEU A 525 -4.29 8.18 -21.24
CA LEU A 525 -4.99 8.15 -22.53
C LEU A 525 -5.74 9.45 -22.88
N GLY A 526 -5.59 10.52 -22.12
CA GLY A 526 -6.12 11.84 -22.43
C GLY A 526 -5.48 12.44 -23.69
N ALA A 527 -6.19 13.33 -24.35
CA ALA A 527 -5.77 14.00 -25.59
C ALA A 527 -4.43 14.77 -25.51
N LYS A 528 -3.86 14.92 -24.33
CA LYS A 528 -2.66 15.72 -24.07
C LYS A 528 -1.41 14.90 -23.68
N GLY A 529 -1.53 13.58 -23.44
CA GLY A 529 -0.41 12.74 -23.04
C GLY A 529 0.26 13.24 -21.76
N GLU A 530 -0.52 13.48 -20.70
CA GLU A 530 -0.01 14.04 -19.45
C GLU A 530 0.71 12.98 -18.63
N ILE A 531 1.84 13.35 -17.98
CA ILE A 531 2.51 12.50 -17.00
C ILE A 531 1.75 12.52 -15.67
N ASN A 532 1.70 11.37 -15.00
CA ASN A 532 1.28 11.31 -13.60
C ASN A 532 2.22 12.19 -12.73
N LYS A 533 1.65 13.19 -12.06
CA LYS A 533 2.40 14.14 -11.23
C LYS A 533 3.16 13.48 -10.07
N LEU A 534 2.69 12.33 -9.58
CA LEU A 534 3.36 11.57 -8.52
C LEU A 534 4.73 11.03 -8.96
N ASN A 535 4.90 10.75 -10.25
CA ASN A 535 6.10 10.15 -10.82
C ASN A 535 6.96 11.14 -11.61
N ALA A 536 6.51 12.38 -11.77
CA ALA A 536 7.23 13.38 -12.56
C ALA A 536 8.68 13.64 -12.07
N SER A 537 8.92 13.54 -10.75
CA SER A 537 10.24 13.70 -10.16
C SER A 537 11.22 12.54 -10.45
N MET A 538 10.71 11.40 -10.94
CA MET A 538 11.52 10.24 -11.30
C MET A 538 12.01 10.27 -12.74
N VAL A 539 11.43 11.15 -13.56
CA VAL A 539 11.78 11.26 -15.00
C VAL A 539 13.13 11.93 -15.13
N PRO A 540 14.13 11.33 -15.80
CA PRO A 540 15.45 11.91 -15.97
C PRO A 540 15.37 13.25 -16.72
N GLU A 541 16.18 14.21 -16.29
CA GLU A 541 16.30 15.50 -16.98
C GLU A 541 16.68 15.30 -18.46
N GLY A 542 16.00 16.01 -19.35
CA GLY A 542 16.19 15.91 -20.81
C GLY A 542 15.37 14.79 -21.47
N THR A 543 14.60 14.01 -20.73
CA THR A 543 13.66 13.05 -21.32
C THR A 543 12.58 13.80 -22.10
N GLN A 544 12.37 13.37 -23.36
CA GLN A 544 11.30 13.86 -24.20
C GLN A 544 10.21 12.79 -24.31
N TYR A 545 8.96 13.21 -24.36
CA TYR A 545 7.85 12.29 -24.53
C TYR A 545 6.65 12.99 -25.14
N LYS A 546 5.90 12.26 -25.94
CA LYS A 546 4.65 12.72 -26.53
C LYS A 546 3.70 11.55 -26.72
N ALA A 547 2.43 11.80 -26.51
CA ALA A 547 1.36 10.85 -26.83
C ALA A 547 0.30 11.51 -27.69
N VAL A 548 -0.30 10.74 -28.57
CA VAL A 548 -1.43 11.13 -29.42
C VAL A 548 -2.50 10.06 -29.32
N ARG A 549 -3.73 10.51 -29.11
CA ARG A 549 -4.91 9.64 -29.10
C ARG A 549 -5.72 9.82 -30.38
N ASP A 550 -6.11 8.71 -30.98
CA ASP A 550 -7.07 8.65 -32.07
C ASP A 550 -8.10 7.55 -31.77
N GLY A 551 -9.29 7.96 -31.38
CA GLY A 551 -10.36 7.03 -30.98
C GLY A 551 -9.96 6.11 -29.83
N SER A 552 -9.95 4.80 -30.10
CA SER A 552 -9.57 3.73 -29.16
C SER A 552 -8.05 3.48 -29.09
N THR A 553 -7.24 4.25 -29.80
CA THR A 553 -5.79 4.04 -29.88
C THR A 553 -5.04 5.20 -29.24
N LEU A 554 -4.08 4.89 -28.39
CA LEU A 554 -3.02 5.80 -27.94
C LEU A 554 -1.72 5.37 -28.57
N THR A 555 -0.99 6.32 -29.18
CA THR A 555 0.41 6.14 -29.55
C THR A 555 1.27 7.06 -28.73
N ALA A 556 2.45 6.59 -28.32
CA ALA A 556 3.38 7.35 -27.51
C ALA A 556 4.83 7.11 -27.93
N GLU A 557 5.63 8.15 -27.88
CA GLU A 557 7.08 8.10 -28.05
C GLU A 557 7.77 8.72 -26.86
N ILE A 558 8.81 8.04 -26.38
CA ILE A 558 9.60 8.45 -25.23
C ILE A 558 11.07 8.38 -25.64
N ALA A 559 11.82 9.48 -25.48
CA ALA A 559 13.25 9.55 -25.72
C ALA A 559 13.99 9.76 -24.39
N ILE A 560 14.74 8.77 -23.97
CA ILE A 560 15.49 8.74 -22.71
C ILE A 560 16.94 9.12 -23.02
N PRO A 561 17.53 10.16 -22.37
CA PRO A 561 18.88 10.60 -22.69
C PRO A 561 19.93 9.49 -22.49
N VAL A 562 20.77 9.24 -23.49
CA VAL A 562 21.93 8.34 -23.38
C VAL A 562 22.86 8.80 -22.25
N SER A 563 22.98 10.09 -22.03
CA SER A 563 23.75 10.65 -20.90
C SER A 563 23.27 10.14 -19.53
N TYR A 564 21.96 9.92 -19.35
CA TYR A 564 21.41 9.33 -18.14
C TYR A 564 21.87 7.87 -17.97
N LEU A 565 21.76 7.04 -19.02
CA LEU A 565 22.20 5.65 -18.96
C LEU A 565 23.70 5.55 -18.67
N ASN A 566 24.51 6.40 -19.34
CA ASN A 566 25.96 6.46 -19.15
C ASN A 566 26.33 6.87 -17.72
N ALA A 567 25.63 7.85 -17.17
CA ALA A 567 25.84 8.31 -15.78
C ALA A 567 25.51 7.20 -14.76
N GLN A 568 24.43 6.45 -14.95
CA GLN A 568 24.07 5.32 -14.09
C GLN A 568 25.09 4.20 -14.16
N GLN A 569 25.64 3.90 -15.35
CA GLN A 569 26.61 2.82 -15.56
C GLN A 569 28.07 3.26 -15.38
N LYS A 570 28.34 4.56 -15.25
CA LYS A 570 29.70 5.17 -15.18
C LYS A 570 30.59 4.77 -16.37
N LYS A 571 29.99 4.51 -17.50
CA LYS A 571 30.58 4.13 -18.80
C LYS A 571 29.53 4.25 -19.88
N ASP A 572 29.93 4.06 -21.12
CA ASP A 572 28.98 3.92 -22.23
C ASP A 572 28.04 2.75 -21.96
N TRP A 573 26.73 3.01 -22.08
CA TRP A 573 25.72 2.01 -21.80
C TRP A 573 25.81 0.81 -22.76
N GLN A 574 25.61 -0.37 -22.22
CA GLN A 574 25.62 -1.61 -22.99
C GLN A 574 24.28 -2.31 -22.92
N THR A 575 23.66 -2.29 -21.76
CA THR A 575 22.36 -2.92 -21.50
C THR A 575 21.52 -2.04 -20.59
N PHE A 576 20.20 -2.22 -20.65
CA PHE A 576 19.25 -1.71 -19.67
C PHE A 576 18.12 -2.74 -19.52
N ARG A 577 17.33 -2.63 -18.43
CA ARG A 577 16.07 -3.34 -18.32
C ARG A 577 14.92 -2.38 -18.58
N LEU A 578 13.93 -2.86 -19.31
CA LEU A 578 12.73 -2.12 -19.64
C LEU A 578 11.51 -2.99 -19.36
N ASP A 579 10.47 -2.39 -18.83
CA ASP A 579 9.15 -2.98 -18.79
C ASP A 579 8.10 -1.93 -19.22
N VAL A 580 7.14 -2.38 -20.01
CA VAL A 580 6.04 -1.55 -20.51
C VAL A 580 4.73 -2.17 -20.06
N GLY A 581 3.88 -1.34 -19.50
CA GLY A 581 2.57 -1.76 -19.03
C GLY A 581 1.48 -0.80 -19.42
N MET A 582 0.25 -1.22 -19.15
CA MET A 582 -0.93 -0.39 -19.30
C MET A 582 -1.89 -0.60 -18.13
N GLN A 583 -2.67 0.42 -17.87
CA GLN A 583 -3.86 0.35 -17.04
C GLN A 583 -5.07 0.67 -17.90
N ASP A 584 -6.13 -0.06 -17.69
CA ASP A 584 -7.37 0.04 -18.42
C ASP A 584 -8.57 -0.14 -17.47
N MET A 585 -9.61 0.66 -17.68
CA MET A 585 -10.87 0.59 -16.97
C MET A 585 -12.01 0.93 -17.93
N ASP A 586 -12.86 -0.04 -18.25
CA ASP A 586 -14.00 0.18 -19.14
C ASP A 586 -14.98 1.21 -18.57
N LYS A 587 -15.59 1.96 -19.46
CA LYS A 587 -16.64 2.91 -19.11
C LYS A 587 -17.77 2.23 -18.33
N GLY A 588 -18.02 2.74 -17.13
CA GLY A 588 -19.08 2.22 -16.23
C GLY A 588 -18.67 1.03 -15.38
N GLN A 589 -17.45 0.53 -15.48
CA GLN A 589 -16.88 -0.45 -14.56
C GLN A 589 -16.07 0.25 -13.46
N ASN A 590 -15.96 -0.40 -12.29
CA ASN A 590 -15.11 0.04 -11.19
C ASN A 590 -13.89 -0.88 -11.00
N ALA A 591 -13.61 -1.70 -12.01
CA ALA A 591 -12.54 -2.69 -11.96
C ALA A 591 -11.42 -2.30 -12.93
N ARG A 592 -10.27 -2.05 -12.37
CA ARG A 592 -9.05 -1.73 -13.11
C ARG A 592 -8.38 -3.01 -13.60
N LYS A 593 -7.99 -3.02 -14.87
CA LYS A 593 -7.08 -4.01 -15.47
C LYS A 593 -5.68 -3.43 -15.50
N MET A 594 -4.68 -4.23 -15.17
CA MET A 594 -3.27 -3.84 -15.23
C MET A 594 -2.48 -4.96 -15.92
N ILE A 595 -1.91 -4.64 -17.06
CA ILE A 595 -1.24 -5.59 -17.95
C ILE A 595 0.17 -5.10 -18.22
N TRP A 596 1.17 -5.99 -18.11
CA TRP A 596 2.58 -5.69 -18.32
C TRP A 596 3.21 -6.62 -19.36
N TRP A 597 4.27 -6.18 -20.03
CA TRP A 597 5.05 -6.99 -20.95
C TRP A 597 5.88 -8.05 -20.22
N GLN A 598 6.53 -7.66 -19.12
CA GLN A 598 7.17 -8.55 -18.16
C GLN A 598 6.39 -8.49 -16.83
N PRO A 599 6.55 -9.45 -15.92
CA PRO A 599 6.00 -9.30 -14.58
C PRO A 599 6.49 -7.99 -13.96
N ARG A 600 5.55 -7.15 -13.54
CA ARG A 600 5.86 -5.80 -13.01
C ARG A 600 6.93 -5.85 -11.94
N TRP A 601 7.95 -5.02 -12.09
CA TRP A 601 8.97 -4.86 -11.09
C TRP A 601 8.45 -4.00 -9.95
N ASN A 602 8.59 -4.48 -8.71
CA ASN A 602 8.26 -3.74 -7.51
C ASN A 602 9.23 -4.09 -6.38
N LYS A 603 9.13 -3.39 -5.27
CA LYS A 603 9.95 -3.64 -4.08
C LYS A 603 9.72 -5.05 -3.49
N ASP A 604 8.56 -5.63 -3.70
CA ASP A 604 8.21 -6.98 -3.24
C ASP A 604 8.70 -8.07 -4.19
N ASP A 605 9.24 -7.64 -5.32
CA ASP A 605 10.07 -8.34 -6.28
C ASP A 605 9.54 -9.73 -6.67
N ILE A 606 8.41 -9.73 -7.35
CA ILE A 606 7.89 -10.91 -8.03
C ILE A 606 8.42 -11.02 -9.48
N SER A 607 9.23 -10.06 -9.93
CA SER A 607 9.80 -10.10 -11.28
C SER A 607 11.02 -11.01 -11.33
N PRO A 608 11.14 -11.87 -12.36
CA PRO A 608 12.32 -12.70 -12.56
C PRO A 608 13.57 -11.83 -12.78
N SER A 609 14.67 -12.21 -12.17
CA SER A 609 15.96 -11.59 -12.44
C SER A 609 16.32 -11.72 -13.92
N GLY A 610 16.77 -10.63 -14.52
CA GLY A 610 17.12 -10.59 -15.96
C GLY A 610 15.95 -10.35 -16.91
N SER A 611 14.69 -10.39 -16.45
CA SER A 611 13.54 -10.12 -17.32
C SER A 611 13.62 -8.72 -17.93
N GLY A 612 13.22 -8.57 -19.20
CA GLY A 612 13.20 -7.29 -19.92
C GLY A 612 14.58 -6.69 -20.21
N THR A 613 15.66 -7.46 -20.26
CA THR A 613 17.00 -6.94 -20.55
C THR A 613 17.18 -6.70 -22.05
N PHE A 614 17.45 -5.44 -22.40
CA PHE A 614 17.84 -5.01 -23.75
C PHE A 614 19.35 -4.79 -23.83
N LYS A 615 19.94 -5.18 -24.95
CA LYS A 615 21.35 -4.96 -25.27
C LYS A 615 21.45 -4.04 -26.49
N LYS A 616 22.37 -3.09 -26.41
CA LYS A 616 22.74 -2.25 -27.52
C LYS A 616 23.29 -3.09 -28.67
N GLU A 617 22.71 -2.96 -29.87
CA GLU A 617 23.33 -3.49 -31.07
C GLU A 617 24.45 -2.54 -31.54
N GLU A 618 25.55 -3.11 -31.98
CA GLU A 618 26.60 -2.32 -32.64
C GLU A 618 26.12 -1.89 -34.04
N LYS A 619 26.46 -0.62 -34.42
CA LYS A 619 26.12 -0.06 -35.75
C LYS A 619 26.81 -0.83 -36.88
#